data_838ce4ca69936a7bf4e3f762d8299acb
#
_entry.id   838ce4ca69936a7bf4e3f762d8299acb
#
_cell.length_a   1.000
_cell.length_b   1.000
_cell.length_c   1.000
_cell.angle_alpha   90.00
_cell.angle_beta   90.00
_cell.angle_gamma   90.00
#
_symmetry.space_group_name_H-M   'P 1'
#
loop_
_entity.id
_entity.type
_entity.pdbx_description
1 polymer ?
#
loop_
_entity_poly.entity_id
_entity_poly.type
_entity_poly.pdbx_seq_one_letter_code
_entity_poly.pdbx_strand_id
1 'polypeptide(L)'
;MNENKNRKTEEWMVPWQKKLVEDESLVWERKIFKKTDGYWVDYNGGKMLGRMLDIPEIPAGATIEKDAWDHEHCELCGEKIAEYEGCQHEGYTNGKDWLCEKCYKEYIE
;
A
#
# COMPACT_ATOMS: atom_id res chain seq x y z
N MET A 1 13.69 4.65 -26.57
CA MET A 1 13.53 3.80 -26.10
C MET A 1 12.65 3.60 -25.12
N ASN A 2 12.23 2.88 -24.69
CA ASN A 2 11.38 2.68 -23.82
C ASN A 2 11.83 2.15 -22.64
N GLU A 3 11.68 2.77 -21.70
CA GLU A 3 12.23 2.50 -20.54
C GLU A 3 11.44 1.69 -19.69
N ASN A 4 10.22 1.50 -19.92
CA ASN A 4 9.37 0.75 -19.05
C ASN A 4 9.17 -0.64 -19.51
N LYS A 5 10.10 -1.13 -20.25
CA LYS A 5 9.96 -2.46 -20.78
C LYS A 5 10.03 -3.52 -19.71
N ASN A 6 10.44 -3.20 -18.50
CA ASN A 6 10.45 -4.20 -17.46
C ASN A 6 9.10 -4.34 -16.75
N ARG A 7 8.19 -3.42 -16.96
CA ARG A 7 6.88 -3.52 -16.36
C ARG A 7 6.07 -4.56 -17.12
N LYS A 8 5.53 -5.52 -16.40
CA LYS A 8 4.78 -6.58 -17.03
C LYS A 8 3.67 -7.05 -16.12
N THR A 9 2.61 -7.60 -16.69
CA THR A 9 1.50 -8.11 -15.92
C THR A 9 1.39 -9.61 -16.13
N GLU A 10 0.70 -10.26 -15.21
CA GLU A 10 0.49 -11.70 -15.25
C GLU A 10 -0.99 -11.97 -15.23
N GLU A 11 -1.37 -13.16 -15.69
CA GLU A 11 -2.77 -13.51 -15.76
C GLU A 11 -3.46 -13.59 -14.41
N TRP A 12 -2.71 -13.89 -13.33
CA TRP A 12 -3.32 -13.97 -12.00
C TRP A 12 -3.71 -12.60 -11.46
N MET A 13 -3.20 -11.52 -12.05
CA MET A 13 -3.52 -10.18 -11.58
C MET A 13 -4.92 -9.81 -11.98
N VAL A 14 -5.68 -9.24 -11.04
CA VAL A 14 -6.98 -8.70 -11.35
C VAL A 14 -6.81 -7.33 -11.99
N PRO A 15 -7.87 -6.78 -12.61
CA PRO A 15 -7.74 -5.54 -13.37
C PRO A 15 -7.05 -4.39 -12.64
N TRP A 16 -7.37 -4.17 -11.36
CA TRP A 16 -6.75 -3.04 -10.68
C TRP A 16 -5.26 -3.28 -10.41
N GLN A 17 -4.85 -4.53 -10.25
CA GLN A 17 -3.44 -4.84 -10.08
C GLN A 17 -2.69 -4.60 -11.39
N LYS A 18 -3.29 -4.99 -12.52
CA LYS A 18 -2.67 -4.77 -13.81
C LYS A 18 -2.51 -3.27 -14.07
N LYS A 19 -3.53 -2.49 -13.73
CA LYS A 19 -3.46 -1.06 -13.93
C LYS A 19 -2.37 -0.45 -13.04
N LEU A 20 -2.25 -0.93 -11.82
CA LEU A 20 -1.24 -0.43 -10.90
C LEU A 20 0.17 -0.65 -11.47
N VAL A 21 0.41 -1.79 -12.08
CA VAL A 21 1.72 -2.09 -12.66
C VAL A 21 1.94 -1.28 -13.93
N GLU A 22 0.92 -1.15 -14.76
CA GLU A 22 1.07 -0.52 -16.08
C GLU A 22 1.10 1.00 -16.05
N ASP A 23 0.60 1.61 -15.00
CA ASP A 23 0.47 3.06 -14.94
C ASP A 23 1.83 3.71 -14.74
N GLU A 24 2.39 4.22 -15.83
CA GLU A 24 3.72 4.82 -15.80
C GLU A 24 3.75 6.18 -15.12
N SER A 25 2.60 6.74 -14.81
CA SER A 25 2.58 8.00 -14.09
C SER A 25 2.84 7.78 -12.60
N LEU A 26 2.76 6.54 -12.11
CA LEU A 26 3.03 6.26 -10.71
C LEU A 26 4.53 6.15 -10.51
N VAL A 27 5.04 6.92 -9.57
CA VAL A 27 6.48 6.94 -9.26
C VAL A 27 6.68 6.17 -7.97
N TRP A 28 7.45 5.12 -8.02
CA TRP A 28 7.68 4.25 -6.88
C TRP A 28 9.00 4.60 -6.22
N GLU A 29 8.99 4.82 -4.90
CA GLU A 29 10.19 5.14 -4.15
C GLU A 29 10.39 4.14 -3.04
N ARG A 30 11.62 3.78 -2.78
CA ARG A 30 11.94 2.88 -1.68
C ARG A 30 11.81 3.63 -0.37
N LYS A 31 11.08 3.04 0.57
CA LYS A 31 10.89 3.66 1.88
C LYS A 31 10.80 2.62 2.97
N ILE A 32 11.22 3.01 4.17
CA ILE A 32 11.07 2.19 5.35
C ILE A 32 9.68 2.50 5.89
N PHE A 33 8.91 1.46 6.16
CA PHE A 33 7.55 1.66 6.67
C PHE A 33 7.59 2.23 8.08
N LYS A 34 6.72 3.20 8.36
CA LYS A 34 6.54 3.76 9.68
C LYS A 34 5.05 3.71 9.99
N LYS A 35 4.69 3.22 11.17
CA LYS A 35 3.28 3.21 11.55
C LYS A 35 2.77 4.63 11.70
N THR A 36 1.48 4.81 11.43
CA THR A 36 0.85 6.12 11.50
C THR A 36 -0.48 5.99 12.22
N ASP A 37 -1.11 7.11 12.52
CA ASP A 37 -2.40 7.10 13.17
C ASP A 37 -3.46 6.53 12.24
N GLY A 38 -4.45 5.91 12.82
CA GLY A 38 -5.61 5.44 12.09
C GLY A 38 -6.87 6.05 12.68
N TYR A 39 -7.99 5.87 12.00
CA TYR A 39 -9.26 6.34 12.52
C TYR A 39 -10.28 5.20 12.45
N TRP A 40 -11.15 5.15 13.46
CA TRP A 40 -12.17 4.13 13.54
C TRP A 40 -13.52 4.75 13.24
N VAL A 41 -14.29 4.12 12.38
CA VAL A 41 -15.67 4.57 12.09
C VAL A 41 -16.58 3.36 12.14
N ASP A 42 -17.87 3.60 12.36
CA ASP A 42 -18.85 2.53 12.31
C ASP A 42 -19.10 2.17 10.85
N TYR A 43 -19.19 0.88 10.58
CA TYR A 43 -19.41 0.44 9.21
C TYR A 43 -20.14 -0.91 9.25
N ASN A 44 -21.32 -0.95 8.66
CA ASN A 44 -22.11 -2.18 8.56
C ASN A 44 -22.24 -2.93 9.88
N GLY A 45 -22.54 -2.22 10.95
CA GLY A 45 -22.76 -2.84 12.24
C GLY A 45 -21.49 -3.15 13.02
N GLY A 46 -20.36 -2.80 12.50
CA GLY A 46 -19.08 -3.02 13.16
C GLY A 46 -18.22 -1.78 13.07
N LYS A 47 -16.93 -1.95 13.28
CA LYS A 47 -15.99 -0.85 13.20
C LYS A 47 -14.98 -1.12 12.12
N MET A 48 -14.56 -0.07 11.41
CA MET A 48 -13.56 -0.18 10.38
C MET A 48 -12.45 0.78 10.69
N LEU A 49 -11.20 0.31 10.55
CA LEU A 49 -10.03 1.15 10.74
C LEU A 49 -9.61 1.71 9.39
N GLY A 50 -9.44 3.01 9.32
CA GLY A 50 -9.02 3.66 8.09
C GLY A 50 -7.67 4.31 8.25
N ARG A 51 -7.03 4.55 7.12
CA ARG A 51 -5.71 5.18 7.06
C ARG A 51 -5.92 6.67 6.84
N MET A 52 -5.25 7.49 7.68
CA MET A 52 -5.43 8.95 7.59
C MET A 52 -5.07 9.48 6.21
N LEU A 53 -4.13 8.83 5.55
CA LEU A 53 -3.71 9.25 4.23
C LEU A 53 -4.86 9.22 3.20
N ASP A 54 -5.85 8.37 3.42
CA ASP A 54 -6.90 8.18 2.42
C ASP A 54 -8.03 9.20 2.50
N ILE A 55 -8.02 10.07 3.49
CA ILE A 55 -9.14 11.01 3.66
C ILE A 55 -8.62 12.44 3.78
N PRO A 56 -9.37 13.42 3.25
CA PRO A 56 -8.97 14.81 3.38
C PRO A 56 -9.27 15.35 4.78
N GLU A 57 -10.28 14.82 5.44
CA GLU A 57 -10.60 15.24 6.79
C GLU A 57 -11.26 14.11 7.54
N ILE A 58 -11.21 14.18 8.85
CA ILE A 58 -11.72 13.12 9.70
C ILE A 58 -13.25 13.08 9.63
N PRO A 59 -13.85 11.94 9.35
CA PRO A 59 -15.31 11.85 9.33
C PRO A 59 -15.90 12.15 10.70
N ALA A 60 -17.11 12.71 10.71
CA ALA A 60 -17.80 13.00 11.95
C ALA A 60 -18.02 11.70 12.72
N GLY A 61 -17.78 11.73 14.01
CA GLY A 61 -17.97 10.55 14.85
C GLY A 61 -16.81 9.57 14.85
N ALA A 62 -15.77 9.84 14.08
CA ALA A 62 -14.63 8.95 14.04
C ALA A 62 -13.75 9.14 15.28
N THR A 63 -13.07 8.08 15.66
CA THR A 63 -12.12 8.12 16.79
C THR A 63 -10.73 7.88 16.22
N ILE A 64 -9.79 8.75 16.56
CA ILE A 64 -8.41 8.61 16.09
C ILE A 64 -7.62 7.81 17.10
N GLU A 65 -6.87 6.83 16.61
CA GLU A 65 -6.02 6.03 17.49
C GLU A 65 -4.58 6.18 17.03
N LYS A 66 -3.69 6.59 17.91
CA LYS A 66 -2.29 6.79 17.58
C LYS A 66 -1.64 5.49 17.17
N ASP A 67 -0.89 5.55 16.08
CA ASP A 67 -0.11 4.41 15.59
C ASP A 67 -0.94 3.18 15.26
N ALA A 68 -2.25 3.33 15.07
CA ALA A 68 -3.11 2.18 14.80
C ALA A 68 -2.92 1.61 13.40
N TRP A 69 -2.45 2.42 12.46
CA TRP A 69 -2.18 1.92 11.11
C TRP A 69 -0.74 1.44 11.10
N ASP A 70 -0.54 0.17 11.49
CA ASP A 70 0.79 -0.31 11.79
C ASP A 70 1.38 -1.26 10.76
N HIS A 71 0.74 -1.42 9.61
CA HIS A 71 1.33 -2.23 8.55
C HIS A 71 0.64 -1.94 7.22
N GLU A 72 1.31 -2.33 6.16
CA GLU A 72 0.74 -2.32 4.82
C GLU A 72 1.00 -3.70 4.23
N HIS A 73 0.41 -3.98 3.08
CA HIS A 73 0.64 -5.23 2.39
C HIS A 73 1.07 -4.90 0.97
N CYS A 74 1.93 -5.74 0.42
CA CYS A 74 2.25 -5.62 -0.98
C CYS A 74 0.97 -5.83 -1.79
N GLU A 75 0.68 -4.91 -2.70
CA GLU A 75 -0.55 -4.95 -3.46
C GLU A 75 -0.60 -6.13 -4.44
N LEU A 76 0.53 -6.73 -4.73
CA LEU A 76 0.56 -7.83 -5.68
C LEU A 76 0.63 -9.20 -5.01
N CYS A 77 1.47 -9.38 -4.02
CA CYS A 77 1.62 -10.70 -3.41
C CYS A 77 1.08 -10.80 -1.99
N GLY A 78 0.70 -9.68 -1.38
CA GLY A 78 0.15 -9.72 -0.04
C GLY A 78 1.16 -9.75 1.09
N GLU A 79 2.45 -9.69 0.77
CA GLU A 79 3.48 -9.72 1.80
C GLU A 79 3.31 -8.55 2.76
N LYS A 80 3.40 -8.80 4.07
CA LYS A 80 3.19 -7.76 5.07
C LYS A 80 4.43 -6.89 5.19
N ILE A 81 4.22 -5.59 5.24
CA ILE A 81 5.28 -4.60 5.40
C ILE A 81 4.97 -3.83 6.69
N ALA A 82 5.85 -3.94 7.67
CA ALA A 82 5.58 -3.37 8.99
C ALA A 82 6.87 -3.20 9.77
N GLU A 83 6.75 -2.68 10.99
CA GLU A 83 7.93 -2.53 11.85
C GLU A 83 8.18 -3.77 12.69
N TYR A 84 7.30 -4.76 12.64
CA TYR A 84 7.43 -5.96 13.44
C TYR A 84 8.57 -6.84 12.99
N GLU A 85 9.10 -7.60 13.93
CA GLU A 85 10.10 -8.59 13.60
C GLU A 85 9.47 -9.64 12.72
N GLY A 86 10.17 -10.15 11.75
CA GLY A 86 9.65 -11.19 10.88
C GLY A 86 8.92 -10.68 9.66
N CYS A 87 8.69 -9.37 9.57
CA CYS A 87 8.04 -8.78 8.42
C CYS A 87 9.05 -8.04 7.56
N GLN A 88 8.65 -7.67 6.37
CA GLN A 88 9.45 -6.76 5.56
C GLN A 88 9.35 -5.39 6.20
N HIS A 89 10.47 -4.72 6.41
CA HIS A 89 10.45 -3.41 7.04
C HIS A 89 10.45 -2.27 6.03
N GLU A 90 10.73 -2.56 4.79
CA GLU A 90 10.76 -1.53 3.77
C GLU A 90 10.21 -2.10 2.48
N GLY A 91 9.84 -1.24 1.59
CA GLY A 91 9.32 -1.62 0.29
C GLY A 91 9.33 -0.42 -0.61
N TYR A 92 8.50 -0.45 -1.63
CA TYR A 92 8.39 0.64 -2.58
C TYR A 92 6.97 1.17 -2.54
N THR A 93 6.82 2.48 -2.54
CA THR A 93 5.50 3.09 -2.44
C THR A 93 5.38 4.23 -3.44
N ASN A 94 4.16 4.43 -3.94
CA ASN A 94 3.87 5.55 -4.82
C ASN A 94 3.19 6.68 -4.03
N GLY A 95 3.26 6.60 -2.70
CA GLY A 95 2.61 7.56 -1.83
C GLY A 95 1.33 7.02 -1.25
N LYS A 96 0.76 5.97 -1.83
CA LYS A 96 -0.47 5.38 -1.35
C LYS A 96 -0.36 3.87 -1.28
N ASP A 97 0.06 3.24 -2.35
CA ASP A 97 0.15 1.78 -2.41
C ASP A 97 1.58 1.33 -2.16
N TRP A 98 1.73 0.09 -1.71
CA TRP A 98 3.05 -0.45 -1.41
C TRP A 98 3.30 -1.75 -2.16
N LEU A 99 4.55 -1.97 -2.56
CA LEU A 99 4.99 -3.22 -3.14
C LEU A 99 6.21 -3.69 -2.35
N CYS A 100 6.32 -5.00 -2.18
CA CYS A 100 7.54 -5.54 -1.57
C CYS A 100 8.67 -5.45 -2.61
N GLU A 101 9.90 -5.56 -2.14
CA GLU A 101 11.05 -5.44 -3.03
C GLU A 101 10.99 -6.46 -4.16
N LYS A 102 10.59 -7.67 -3.86
CA LYS A 102 10.54 -8.72 -4.86
C LYS A 102 9.57 -8.38 -5.99
N CYS A 103 8.37 -7.93 -5.65
CA CYS A 103 7.38 -7.59 -6.67
C CYS A 103 7.79 -6.35 -7.44
N TYR A 104 8.37 -5.37 -6.75
CA TYR A 104 8.83 -4.17 -7.44
C TYR A 104 9.89 -4.54 -8.49
N LYS A 105 10.84 -5.36 -8.12
CA LYS A 105 11.89 -5.74 -9.07
C LYS A 105 11.37 -6.60 -10.19
N GLU A 106 10.40 -7.43 -9.90
CA GLU A 106 9.87 -8.31 -10.93
C GLU A 106 8.94 -7.61 -11.91
N TYR A 107 8.10 -6.71 -11.43
CA TYR A 107 7.03 -6.16 -12.27
C TYR A 107 7.20 -4.69 -12.65
N ILE A 108 7.94 -3.91 -11.90
CA ILE A 108 8.08 -2.49 -12.18
C ILE A 108 9.45 -2.15 -12.73
N GLU A 109 10.48 -2.64 -12.08
CA GLU A 109 11.86 -2.34 -12.45
C GLU A 109 12.36 -3.08 -13.72
#